data_6f38383d2b1bd974f367878571cb4564
#
_entry.id   6f38383d2b1bd974f367878571cb4564
#
_cell.length_a   1.000
_cell.length_b   1.000
_cell.length_c   1.000
_cell.angle_alpha   90.00
_cell.angle_beta   90.00
_cell.angle_gamma   90.00
#
_symmetry.space_group_name_H-M   'P 1'
#
loop_
_entity.id
_entity.type
_entity.pdbx_description
1 polymer ?
#
loop_
_entity_poly.entity_id
_entity_poly.type
_entity_poly.pdbx_seq_one_letter_code
_entity_poly.pdbx_strand_id
1 'polypeptide(L)'
;SSLIGNDYSIIIIHGAGSFGHILARKWDIAGGANKEIISIQRKNVEIIRKNMINLNDEIINIFSKIGINSEGFPPSKWASGTGEFFEGDLSFLSKFPSDNIPILFGDVVNIFDQREFGILSGDDVMVRVCKEISDVTHSIFLIGDAPGVMNKPPYFKDSKLIPVWNKNTILELEHKSEIDVTGGMELKLLRASSISEKVENVWFLDGREPERILDLLENGKTIGTKIENSE
;
A
#
# COMPACT_ATOMS: atom_id res chain seq x y z
N SER A 1 16.94 6.73 8.21
CA SER A 1 18.10 7.63 7.97
C SER A 1 19.14 7.02 7.05
N SER A 2 19.45 5.71 7.17
CA SER A 2 20.46 5.04 6.32
C SER A 2 20.13 5.06 4.81
N LEU A 3 18.86 5.02 4.41
CA LEU A 3 18.46 5.07 3.00
C LEU A 3 18.65 6.46 2.39
N ILE A 4 18.36 7.52 3.13
CA ILE A 4 18.47 8.92 2.68
C ILE A 4 19.92 9.32 2.44
N GLY A 5 20.88 8.70 3.15
CA GLY A 5 22.31 8.93 2.96
C GLY A 5 22.93 8.26 1.72
N ASN A 6 22.16 7.42 0.99
CA ASN A 6 22.64 6.59 -0.11
C ASN A 6 22.02 6.95 -1.48
N ASP A 7 21.66 8.21 -1.71
CA ASP A 7 21.10 8.73 -2.97
C ASP A 7 19.78 8.08 -3.42
N TYR A 8 19.03 7.46 -2.50
CA TYR A 8 17.70 6.96 -2.80
C TYR A 8 16.63 8.03 -2.60
N SER A 9 15.79 8.22 -3.61
CA SER A 9 14.53 8.96 -3.47
C SER A 9 13.46 7.99 -2.95
N ILE A 10 12.76 8.37 -1.89
CA ILE A 10 11.81 7.52 -1.19
C ILE A 10 10.41 8.12 -1.27
N ILE A 11 9.44 7.31 -1.63
CA ILE A 11 8.01 7.62 -1.52
C ILE A 11 7.42 6.65 -0.51
N ILE A 12 6.69 7.15 0.47
CA ILE A 12 6.01 6.31 1.46
C ILE A 12 4.53 6.28 1.18
N ILE A 13 3.94 5.08 1.23
CA ILE A 13 2.50 4.88 1.10
C ILE A 13 2.03 4.03 2.27
N HIS A 14 1.19 4.57 3.15
CA HIS A 14 0.68 3.81 4.28
C HIS A 14 -0.79 3.43 4.13
N GLY A 15 -1.17 2.33 4.76
CA GLY A 15 -2.55 1.88 4.85
C GLY A 15 -3.33 2.56 5.98
N ALA A 16 -4.62 2.26 6.07
CA ALA A 16 -5.51 2.87 7.05
C ALA A 16 -5.45 2.21 8.45
N GLY A 17 -5.07 0.95 8.52
CA GLY A 17 -5.11 0.21 9.78
C GLY A 17 -6.44 0.38 10.53
N SER A 18 -6.41 0.43 11.85
CA SER A 18 -7.60 0.65 12.68
C SER A 18 -8.18 2.07 12.59
N PHE A 19 -7.40 3.05 12.12
CA PHE A 19 -7.83 4.44 11.99
C PHE A 19 -8.95 4.63 10.97
N GLY A 20 -8.95 3.85 9.88
CA GLY A 20 -9.96 3.89 8.83
C GLY A 20 -10.87 2.67 8.78
N HIS A 21 -10.32 1.45 8.86
CA HIS A 21 -11.06 0.21 8.55
C HIS A 21 -12.25 -0.05 9.47
N ILE A 22 -12.18 0.28 10.75
CA ILE A 22 -13.26 0.00 11.71
C ILE A 22 -14.52 0.76 11.32
N LEU A 23 -14.43 2.07 11.11
CA LEU A 23 -15.57 2.89 10.71
C LEU A 23 -16.03 2.61 9.28
N ALA A 24 -15.09 2.40 8.37
CA ALA A 24 -15.39 2.07 6.98
C ALA A 24 -16.23 0.78 6.86
N ARG A 25 -15.86 -0.27 7.60
CA ARG A 25 -16.62 -1.52 7.65
C ARG A 25 -17.97 -1.33 8.34
N LYS A 26 -18.00 -0.63 9.49
CA LYS A 26 -19.24 -0.43 10.27
C LYS A 26 -20.34 0.25 9.46
N TRP A 27 -19.97 1.17 8.57
CA TRP A 27 -20.90 2.00 7.81
C TRP A 27 -20.90 1.70 6.31
N ASP A 28 -20.33 0.55 5.93
CA ASP A 28 -20.25 0.10 4.54
C ASP A 28 -19.81 1.20 3.55
N ILE A 29 -18.71 1.90 3.90
CA ILE A 29 -18.19 3.00 3.06
C ILE A 29 -17.66 2.48 1.72
N ALA A 30 -17.15 1.24 1.67
CA ALA A 30 -16.67 0.64 0.44
C ALA A 30 -17.80 0.39 -0.58
N GLY A 31 -19.01 0.09 -0.11
CA GLY A 31 -20.20 -0.08 -0.95
C GLY A 31 -20.72 1.23 -1.56
N GLY A 32 -20.25 2.38 -1.07
CA GLY A 32 -20.74 3.69 -1.50
C GLY A 32 -22.03 4.12 -0.83
N ALA A 33 -22.70 5.13 -1.38
CA ALA A 33 -23.88 5.76 -0.82
C ALA A 33 -25.08 4.80 -0.76
N ASN A 34 -25.58 4.57 0.45
CA ASN A 34 -26.83 3.85 0.70
C ASN A 34 -27.92 4.84 1.15
N LYS A 35 -28.99 4.95 0.38
CA LYS A 35 -30.07 5.94 0.61
C LYS A 35 -30.66 5.91 2.02
N GLU A 36 -30.71 4.74 2.68
CA GLU A 36 -31.28 4.58 4.01
C GLU A 36 -30.38 5.17 5.11
N ILE A 37 -29.06 5.16 4.91
CA ILE A 37 -28.09 5.58 5.92
C ILE A 37 -27.12 6.67 5.44
N ILE A 38 -27.37 7.29 4.29
CA ILE A 38 -26.47 8.25 3.63
C ILE A 38 -26.01 9.38 4.54
N SER A 39 -26.92 9.93 5.37
CA SER A 39 -26.58 11.04 6.27
C SER A 39 -25.51 10.62 7.30
N ILE A 40 -25.60 9.39 7.81
CA ILE A 40 -24.62 8.88 8.77
C ILE A 40 -23.33 8.44 8.05
N GLN A 41 -23.43 7.91 6.82
CA GLN A 41 -22.27 7.58 6.01
C GLN A 41 -21.44 8.85 5.70
N ARG A 42 -22.05 9.93 5.20
CA ARG A 42 -21.33 11.19 4.90
C ARG A 42 -20.60 11.74 6.13
N LYS A 43 -21.25 11.71 7.31
CA LYS A 43 -20.60 12.11 8.57
C LYS A 43 -19.38 11.24 8.88
N ASN A 44 -19.49 9.93 8.69
CA ASN A 44 -18.38 9.01 8.96
C ASN A 44 -17.28 9.08 7.90
N VAL A 45 -17.57 9.40 6.65
CA VAL A 45 -16.56 9.72 5.62
C VAL A 45 -15.64 10.84 6.10
N GLU A 46 -16.20 11.95 6.61
CA GLU A 46 -15.40 13.06 7.13
C GLU A 46 -14.58 12.66 8.37
N ILE A 47 -15.13 11.83 9.25
CA ILE A 47 -14.41 11.32 10.41
C ILE A 47 -13.23 10.43 9.96
N ILE A 48 -13.44 9.54 8.99
CA ILE A 48 -12.39 8.66 8.48
C ILE A 48 -11.26 9.49 7.83
N ARG A 49 -11.60 10.44 6.96
CA ARG A 49 -10.62 11.37 6.35
C ARG A 49 -9.77 12.08 7.39
N LYS A 50 -10.43 12.61 8.44
CA LYS A 50 -9.72 13.27 9.55
C LYS A 50 -8.80 12.30 10.30
N ASN A 51 -9.26 11.08 10.57
CA ASN A 51 -8.44 10.07 11.23
C ASN A 51 -7.21 9.69 10.39
N MET A 52 -7.37 9.61 9.06
CA MET A 52 -6.26 9.33 8.15
C MET A 52 -5.23 10.47 8.12
N ILE A 53 -5.70 11.72 8.12
CA ILE A 53 -4.81 12.89 8.26
C ILE A 53 -4.07 12.84 9.59
N ASN A 54 -4.77 12.58 10.71
CA ASN A 54 -4.13 12.46 12.02
C ASN A 54 -3.05 11.36 12.06
N LEU A 55 -3.32 10.19 11.47
CA LEU A 55 -2.31 9.13 11.36
C LEU A 55 -1.09 9.58 10.55
N ASN A 56 -1.32 10.25 9.42
CA ASN A 56 -0.26 10.80 8.60
C ASN A 56 0.57 11.85 9.34
N ASP A 57 -0.08 12.74 10.10
CA ASP A 57 0.59 13.76 10.91
C ASP A 57 1.48 13.14 11.99
N GLU A 58 1.06 12.03 12.61
CA GLU A 58 1.91 11.28 13.56
C GLU A 58 3.16 10.71 12.89
N ILE A 59 3.04 10.20 11.67
CA ILE A 59 4.20 9.70 10.89
C ILE A 59 5.16 10.87 10.58
N ILE A 60 4.64 12.00 10.11
CA ILE A 60 5.44 13.22 9.85
C ILE A 60 6.15 13.68 11.13
N ASN A 61 5.44 13.71 12.25
CA ASN A 61 6.02 14.10 13.54
C ASN A 61 7.16 13.17 13.98
N ILE A 62 7.04 11.86 13.73
CA ILE A 62 8.11 10.90 14.03
C ILE A 62 9.33 11.18 13.15
N PHE A 63 9.15 11.40 11.85
CA PHE A 63 10.25 11.74 10.93
C PHE A 63 10.93 13.04 11.31
N SER A 64 10.17 14.09 11.62
CA SER A 64 10.70 15.37 12.07
C SER A 64 11.59 15.25 13.33
N LYS A 65 11.18 14.39 14.29
CA LYS A 65 11.98 14.16 15.53
C LYS A 65 13.35 13.54 15.26
N ILE A 66 13.53 12.86 14.14
CA ILE A 66 14.80 12.28 13.73
C ILE A 66 15.48 13.05 12.60
N GLY A 67 15.03 14.29 12.33
CA GLY A 67 15.62 15.18 11.35
C GLY A 67 15.31 14.85 9.89
N ILE A 68 14.25 14.10 9.61
CA ILE A 68 13.81 13.76 8.26
C ILE A 68 12.65 14.66 7.87
N ASN A 69 12.79 15.38 6.76
CA ASN A 69 11.70 16.15 6.19
C ASN A 69 10.71 15.25 5.47
N SER A 70 9.42 15.49 5.69
CA SER A 70 8.36 14.75 5.01
C SER A 70 7.08 15.56 4.88
N GLU A 71 6.28 15.27 3.87
CA GLU A 71 5.04 15.98 3.59
C GLU A 71 3.93 14.99 3.19
N GLY A 72 2.73 15.19 3.74
CA GLY A 72 1.58 14.32 3.51
C GLY A 72 0.65 14.82 2.41
N PHE A 73 0.19 13.90 1.56
CA PHE A 73 -0.70 14.17 0.44
C PHE A 73 -2.01 13.38 0.56
N PRO A 74 -3.03 13.90 1.28
CA PRO A 74 -4.31 13.22 1.45
C PRO A 74 -5.02 12.98 0.12
N PRO A 75 -5.29 11.72 -0.28
CA PRO A 75 -5.93 11.42 -1.55
C PRO A 75 -7.31 12.06 -1.74
N SER A 76 -8.07 12.24 -0.68
CA SER A 76 -9.36 12.94 -0.73
C SER A 76 -9.30 14.38 -1.27
N LYS A 77 -8.10 14.98 -1.37
CA LYS A 77 -7.90 16.34 -1.89
C LYS A 77 -7.50 16.40 -3.36
N TRP A 78 -6.93 15.32 -3.92
CA TRP A 78 -6.36 15.33 -5.27
C TRP A 78 -6.80 14.14 -6.13
N ALA A 79 -7.45 13.12 -5.53
CA ALA A 79 -7.87 11.92 -6.23
C ALA A 79 -9.40 11.73 -6.18
N SER A 80 -9.93 11.03 -7.17
CA SER A 80 -11.32 10.57 -7.24
C SER A 80 -11.40 9.19 -7.90
N GLY A 81 -12.48 8.47 -7.63
CA GLY A 81 -12.60 7.08 -8.07
C GLY A 81 -11.77 6.11 -7.23
N THR A 82 -11.91 4.83 -7.48
CA THR A 82 -11.28 3.74 -6.70
C THR A 82 -10.65 2.69 -7.63
N GLY A 83 -9.82 1.81 -7.06
CA GLY A 83 -9.06 0.83 -7.83
C GLY A 83 -7.84 1.44 -8.50
N GLU A 84 -7.12 0.65 -9.27
CA GLU A 84 -5.86 1.08 -9.91
C GLU A 84 -6.04 2.12 -11.03
N PHE A 85 -7.27 2.37 -11.47
CA PHE A 85 -7.63 3.35 -12.51
C PHE A 85 -8.29 4.62 -11.93
N PHE A 86 -8.09 4.90 -10.62
CA PHE A 86 -8.58 6.15 -10.02
C PHE A 86 -8.02 7.38 -10.76
N GLU A 87 -8.75 8.47 -10.74
CA GLU A 87 -8.32 9.73 -11.34
C GLU A 87 -7.56 10.59 -10.32
N GLY A 88 -6.54 11.32 -10.76
CA GLY A 88 -5.73 12.22 -9.94
C GLY A 88 -4.38 12.48 -10.57
N ASP A 89 -3.82 13.65 -10.35
CA ASP A 89 -2.51 14.05 -10.88
C ASP A 89 -1.41 13.67 -9.86
N LEU A 90 -0.48 12.82 -10.29
CA LEU A 90 0.70 12.41 -9.53
C LEU A 90 1.99 13.13 -9.99
N SER A 91 1.90 14.05 -10.95
CA SER A 91 3.07 14.73 -11.53
C SER A 91 3.88 15.53 -10.50
N PHE A 92 3.27 15.91 -9.37
CA PHE A 92 3.97 16.59 -8.28
C PHE A 92 5.09 15.72 -7.68
N LEU A 93 4.97 14.40 -7.69
CA LEU A 93 5.99 13.49 -7.18
C LEU A 93 7.29 13.54 -8.00
N SER A 94 7.21 13.73 -9.31
CA SER A 94 8.40 13.83 -10.18
C SER A 94 9.21 15.11 -9.95
N LYS A 95 8.62 16.11 -9.30
CA LYS A 95 9.26 17.40 -8.98
C LYS A 95 9.53 17.56 -7.49
N PHE A 96 9.30 16.51 -6.71
CA PHE A 96 9.43 16.57 -5.27
C PHE A 96 10.91 16.66 -4.87
N PRO A 97 11.28 17.50 -3.89
CA PRO A 97 12.66 17.63 -3.47
C PRO A 97 13.23 16.29 -2.97
N SER A 98 14.46 15.95 -3.36
CA SER A 98 15.10 14.69 -2.99
C SER A 98 15.42 14.56 -1.49
N ASP A 99 15.49 15.68 -0.77
CA ASP A 99 15.72 15.76 0.67
C ASP A 99 14.43 15.74 1.50
N ASN A 100 13.28 15.56 0.84
CA ASN A 100 11.98 15.51 1.48
C ASN A 100 11.23 14.22 1.05
N ILE A 101 10.50 13.59 1.95
CA ILE A 101 9.77 12.35 1.70
C ILE A 101 8.29 12.64 1.49
N PRO A 102 7.72 12.43 0.28
CA PRO A 102 6.29 12.48 0.09
C PRO A 102 5.62 11.25 0.72
N ILE A 103 4.55 11.49 1.49
CA ILE A 103 3.76 10.45 2.14
C ILE A 103 2.36 10.47 1.58
N LEU A 104 1.97 9.37 0.94
CA LEU A 104 0.61 9.12 0.46
C LEU A 104 -0.03 8.03 1.33
N PHE A 105 -1.33 7.83 1.19
CA PHE A 105 -2.03 6.82 1.98
C PHE A 105 -3.38 6.41 1.37
N GLY A 106 -3.95 5.31 1.85
CA GLY A 106 -5.31 4.92 1.52
C GLY A 106 -6.31 5.87 2.20
N ASP A 107 -7.35 6.32 1.46
CA ASP A 107 -8.33 7.29 1.97
C ASP A 107 -9.73 7.04 1.40
N VAL A 108 -10.72 7.70 1.95
CA VAL A 108 -12.04 7.80 1.34
C VAL A 108 -12.06 8.96 0.36
N VAL A 109 -12.26 8.65 -0.91
CA VAL A 109 -12.27 9.63 -2.00
C VAL A 109 -13.68 9.84 -2.56
N ASN A 110 -13.87 10.91 -3.31
CA ASN A 110 -15.12 11.15 -4.01
C ASN A 110 -15.23 10.23 -5.23
N ILE A 111 -16.45 9.83 -5.55
CA ILE A 111 -16.80 9.13 -6.79
C ILE A 111 -17.93 9.94 -7.44
N PHE A 112 -17.76 10.29 -8.71
CA PHE A 112 -18.73 11.14 -9.42
C PHE A 112 -19.84 10.34 -10.09
N ASP A 113 -20.35 9.31 -9.39
CA ASP A 113 -21.52 8.53 -9.77
C ASP A 113 -22.47 8.36 -8.57
N GLN A 114 -23.41 7.43 -8.65
CA GLN A 114 -24.41 7.17 -7.59
C GLN A 114 -23.78 6.70 -6.26
N ARG A 115 -22.51 6.29 -6.24
CA ARG A 115 -21.79 5.85 -5.03
C ARG A 115 -21.34 7.02 -4.17
N GLU A 116 -21.17 8.22 -4.74
CA GLU A 116 -20.70 9.46 -4.11
C GLU A 116 -19.29 9.39 -3.48
N PHE A 117 -18.92 8.28 -2.86
CA PHE A 117 -17.64 8.05 -2.22
C PHE A 117 -17.25 6.58 -2.28
N GLY A 118 -15.98 6.30 -2.05
CA GLY A 118 -15.43 4.95 -1.99
C GLY A 118 -14.05 4.95 -1.36
N ILE A 119 -13.50 3.76 -1.13
CA ILE A 119 -12.18 3.58 -0.55
C ILE A 119 -11.15 3.45 -1.67
N LEU A 120 -10.22 4.39 -1.74
CA LEU A 120 -9.00 4.25 -2.51
C LEU A 120 -7.94 3.61 -1.62
N SER A 121 -7.48 2.43 -1.97
CA SER A 121 -6.48 1.72 -1.17
C SER A 121 -5.07 2.29 -1.40
N GLY A 122 -4.20 2.21 -0.39
CA GLY A 122 -2.79 2.53 -0.57
C GLY A 122 -2.10 1.65 -1.62
N ASP A 123 -2.57 0.40 -1.79
CA ASP A 123 -2.04 -0.52 -2.80
C ASP A 123 -2.38 -0.03 -4.22
N ASP A 124 -3.58 0.54 -4.45
CA ASP A 124 -3.95 1.14 -5.73
C ASP A 124 -3.11 2.41 -6.03
N VAL A 125 -2.88 3.24 -5.01
CA VAL A 125 -1.97 4.40 -5.12
C VAL A 125 -0.57 3.94 -5.50
N MET A 126 -0.06 2.87 -4.88
CA MET A 126 1.26 2.32 -5.16
C MET A 126 1.40 1.84 -6.62
N VAL A 127 0.36 1.19 -7.18
CA VAL A 127 0.35 0.78 -8.59
C VAL A 127 0.55 1.98 -9.51
N ARG A 128 -0.21 3.06 -9.33
CA ARG A 128 -0.11 4.24 -10.19
C ARG A 128 1.22 4.97 -10.00
N VAL A 129 1.70 5.11 -8.75
CA VAL A 129 3.03 5.67 -8.48
C VAL A 129 4.10 4.88 -9.24
N CYS A 130 4.10 3.56 -9.14
CA CYS A 130 5.07 2.71 -9.82
C CYS A 130 4.94 2.74 -11.35
N LYS A 131 3.73 2.92 -11.88
CA LYS A 131 3.50 2.96 -13.34
C LYS A 131 3.74 4.33 -13.97
N GLU A 132 3.53 5.42 -13.24
CA GLU A 132 3.58 6.78 -13.79
C GLU A 132 4.89 7.51 -13.49
N ILE A 133 5.49 7.28 -12.32
CA ILE A 133 6.77 7.89 -11.98
C ILE A 133 7.91 7.14 -12.68
N SER A 134 8.79 7.91 -13.35
CA SER A 134 10.00 7.36 -13.96
C SER A 134 10.98 6.90 -12.89
N ASP A 135 11.85 5.95 -13.25
CA ASP A 135 13.00 5.52 -12.47
C ASP A 135 12.67 4.88 -11.10
N VAL A 136 11.44 4.38 -10.91
CA VAL A 136 11.11 3.53 -9.77
C VAL A 136 11.81 2.18 -9.94
N THR A 137 12.82 1.93 -9.12
CA THR A 137 13.63 0.70 -9.18
C THR A 137 13.12 -0.39 -8.23
N HIS A 138 12.51 0.00 -7.12
CA HIS A 138 12.02 -0.91 -6.08
C HIS A 138 10.61 -0.54 -5.63
N SER A 139 9.79 -1.55 -5.42
CA SER A 139 8.45 -1.46 -4.82
C SER A 139 8.38 -2.47 -3.67
N ILE A 140 8.31 -1.98 -2.43
CA ILE A 140 8.43 -2.82 -1.24
C ILE A 140 7.15 -2.74 -0.42
N PHE A 141 6.46 -3.87 -0.29
CA PHE A 141 5.32 -4.05 0.60
C PHE A 141 5.81 -4.51 1.97
N LEU A 142 5.67 -3.67 2.99
CA LEU A 142 5.98 -4.03 4.36
C LEU A 142 4.74 -4.64 5.03
N ILE A 143 4.87 -5.89 5.47
CA ILE A 143 3.82 -6.61 6.20
C ILE A 143 4.24 -6.82 7.66
N GLY A 144 3.29 -6.96 8.58
CA GLY A 144 3.57 -6.85 10.00
C GLY A 144 3.64 -8.16 10.79
N ASP A 145 3.38 -9.30 10.17
CA ASP A 145 3.16 -10.57 10.89
C ASP A 145 3.88 -11.78 10.29
N ALA A 146 4.55 -11.59 9.15
CA ALA A 146 5.24 -12.67 8.44
C ALA A 146 6.51 -12.16 7.73
N PRO A 147 7.48 -13.04 7.43
CA PRO A 147 8.70 -12.67 6.70
C PRO A 147 8.46 -12.28 5.23
N GLY A 148 7.29 -12.59 4.68
CA GLY A 148 6.83 -12.40 3.32
C GLY A 148 5.53 -13.13 3.12
N VAL A 149 5.18 -13.46 1.88
CA VAL A 149 3.99 -14.24 1.54
C VAL A 149 4.17 -15.68 2.02
N MET A 150 3.20 -16.17 2.78
CA MET A 150 3.23 -17.51 3.36
C MET A 150 2.26 -18.45 2.62
N ASN A 151 2.59 -19.73 2.56
CA ASN A 151 1.70 -20.75 1.97
C ASN A 151 0.49 -21.08 2.86
N LYS A 152 0.53 -20.70 4.14
CA LYS A 152 -0.52 -20.84 5.15
C LYS A 152 -0.43 -19.65 6.11
N PRO A 153 -1.49 -19.36 6.90
CA PRO A 153 -1.42 -18.32 7.91
C PRO A 153 -0.20 -18.46 8.82
N PRO A 154 0.49 -17.37 9.18
CA PRO A 154 1.76 -17.42 9.91
C PRO A 154 1.71 -18.15 11.25
N TYR A 155 0.54 -18.24 11.89
CA TYR A 155 0.35 -18.94 13.16
C TYR A 155 0.33 -20.47 13.09
N PHE A 156 0.26 -21.06 11.88
CA PHE A 156 0.40 -22.51 11.70
C PHE A 156 1.86 -22.92 11.76
N LYS A 157 2.17 -23.98 12.52
CA LYS A 157 3.54 -24.47 12.72
C LYS A 157 4.25 -24.93 11.44
N ASP A 158 3.49 -25.36 10.45
CA ASP A 158 3.96 -25.82 9.15
C ASP A 158 3.84 -24.76 8.04
N SER A 159 3.57 -23.52 8.43
CA SER A 159 3.60 -22.36 7.52
C SER A 159 5.00 -22.11 6.99
N LYS A 160 5.13 -21.93 5.68
CA LYS A 160 6.41 -21.73 5.00
C LYS A 160 6.35 -20.46 4.16
N LEU A 161 7.47 -19.73 4.16
CA LEU A 161 7.67 -18.61 3.27
C LEU A 161 7.69 -19.08 1.81
N ILE A 162 7.00 -18.35 0.94
CA ILE A 162 7.08 -18.46 -0.52
C ILE A 162 8.13 -17.45 -0.98
N PRO A 163 9.35 -17.87 -1.36
CA PRO A 163 10.43 -16.92 -1.65
C PRO A 163 10.23 -16.16 -2.98
N VAL A 164 9.51 -16.78 -3.93
CA VAL A 164 9.17 -16.19 -5.23
C VAL A 164 7.70 -16.43 -5.51
N TRP A 165 7.02 -15.36 -5.92
CA TRP A 165 5.62 -15.39 -6.29
C TRP A 165 5.40 -14.85 -7.70
N ASN A 166 4.57 -15.52 -8.50
CA ASN A 166 4.05 -15.02 -9.77
C ASN A 166 2.58 -15.45 -9.97
N LYS A 167 1.92 -14.94 -11.01
CA LYS A 167 0.51 -15.26 -11.29
C LYS A 167 0.24 -16.77 -11.47
N ASN A 168 1.23 -17.51 -11.97
CA ASN A 168 1.11 -18.97 -12.13
C ASN A 168 1.21 -19.70 -10.79
N THR A 169 1.93 -19.13 -9.81
CA THR A 169 2.00 -19.67 -8.45
C THR A 169 0.63 -19.71 -7.78
N ILE A 170 -0.23 -18.72 -8.03
CA ILE A 170 -1.62 -18.68 -7.52
C ILE A 170 -2.39 -19.91 -7.99
N LEU A 171 -2.34 -20.23 -9.28
CA LEU A 171 -3.07 -21.37 -9.85
C LEU A 171 -2.62 -22.71 -9.28
N GLU A 172 -1.32 -22.90 -9.02
CA GLU A 172 -0.80 -24.11 -8.37
C GLU A 172 -1.26 -24.26 -6.93
N LEU A 173 -1.46 -23.17 -6.23
CA LEU A 173 -1.81 -23.13 -4.81
C LEU A 173 -3.33 -23.20 -4.58
N GLU A 174 -4.13 -22.60 -5.45
CA GLU A 174 -5.61 -22.78 -5.44
C GLU A 174 -6.01 -24.23 -5.64
N HIS A 175 -5.32 -24.96 -6.52
CA HIS A 175 -5.55 -26.40 -6.69
C HIS A 175 -5.11 -27.25 -5.49
N LYS A 176 -4.28 -26.72 -4.59
CA LYS A 176 -3.82 -27.40 -3.36
C LYS A 176 -4.56 -26.95 -2.10
N SER A 177 -5.59 -26.12 -2.21
CA SER A 177 -6.56 -25.70 -1.18
C SER A 177 -6.00 -25.17 0.16
N GLU A 178 -4.81 -24.58 0.22
CA GLU A 178 -4.19 -24.25 1.51
C GLU A 178 -3.59 -22.83 1.63
N ILE A 179 -3.95 -21.87 0.75
CA ILE A 179 -3.56 -20.48 0.98
C ILE A 179 -4.72 -19.75 1.66
N ASP A 180 -4.50 -19.35 2.89
CA ASP A 180 -5.31 -18.31 3.51
C ASP A 180 -4.83 -16.94 3.02
N VAL A 181 -5.20 -16.61 1.79
CA VAL A 181 -5.10 -15.26 1.27
C VAL A 181 -6.35 -14.54 1.75
N THR A 182 -6.34 -14.04 2.98
CA THR A 182 -7.40 -13.14 3.45
C THR A 182 -7.52 -11.99 2.45
N GLY A 183 -8.73 -11.51 2.16
CA GLY A 183 -9.00 -10.57 1.04
C GLY A 183 -8.04 -9.39 0.92
N GLY A 184 -7.36 -8.97 2.00
CA GLY A 184 -6.32 -7.94 1.98
C GLY A 184 -5.01 -8.39 1.34
N MET A 185 -4.57 -9.65 1.53
CA MET A 185 -3.32 -10.16 0.93
C MET A 185 -3.51 -10.47 -0.55
N GLU A 186 -4.65 -11.02 -0.95
CA GLU A 186 -4.96 -11.28 -2.36
C GLU A 186 -4.89 -9.99 -3.19
N LEU A 187 -5.54 -8.92 -2.73
CA LEU A 187 -5.47 -7.63 -3.40
C LEU A 187 -4.02 -7.12 -3.50
N LYS A 188 -3.23 -7.23 -2.42
CA LYS A 188 -1.81 -6.85 -2.44
C LYS A 188 -1.00 -7.62 -3.46
N LEU A 189 -1.20 -8.93 -3.57
CA LEU A 189 -0.53 -9.77 -4.56
C LEU A 189 -0.92 -9.41 -5.99
N LEU A 190 -2.20 -9.14 -6.25
CA LEU A 190 -2.67 -8.66 -7.55
C LEU A 190 -2.02 -7.33 -7.92
N ARG A 191 -1.96 -6.38 -6.98
CA ARG A 191 -1.33 -5.06 -7.20
C ARG A 191 0.18 -5.17 -7.37
N ALA A 192 0.84 -5.99 -6.57
CA ALA A 192 2.27 -6.26 -6.70
C ALA A 192 2.61 -6.92 -8.04
N SER A 193 1.78 -7.85 -8.52
CA SER A 193 1.93 -8.44 -9.86
C SER A 193 1.74 -7.41 -10.98
N SER A 194 0.79 -6.46 -10.83
CA SER A 194 0.61 -5.38 -11.79
C SER A 194 1.81 -4.40 -11.80
N ILE A 195 2.44 -4.18 -10.65
CA ILE A 195 3.65 -3.37 -10.52
C ILE A 195 4.85 -4.08 -11.16
N SER A 196 4.98 -5.40 -11.02
CA SER A 196 6.12 -6.18 -11.55
C SER A 196 6.17 -6.21 -13.09
N GLU A 197 5.10 -5.78 -13.78
CA GLU A 197 5.11 -5.56 -15.23
C GLU A 197 6.03 -4.38 -15.65
N LYS A 198 6.35 -3.46 -14.72
CA LYS A 198 7.19 -2.28 -14.98
C LYS A 198 8.39 -2.17 -14.05
N VAL A 199 8.27 -2.58 -12.80
CA VAL A 199 9.30 -2.50 -11.76
C VAL A 199 9.90 -3.88 -11.54
N GLU A 200 11.21 -4.03 -11.73
CA GLU A 200 11.90 -5.33 -11.61
C GLU A 200 11.96 -5.84 -10.16
N ASN A 201 12.17 -4.93 -9.20
CA ASN A 201 12.33 -5.30 -7.80
C ASN A 201 11.07 -5.02 -7.00
N VAL A 202 10.12 -5.96 -7.03
CA VAL A 202 8.88 -5.91 -6.24
C VAL A 202 8.96 -6.98 -5.15
N TRP A 203 8.82 -6.55 -3.88
CA TRP A 203 9.04 -7.43 -2.73
C TRP A 203 7.99 -7.27 -1.63
N PHE A 204 7.72 -8.37 -0.94
CA PHE A 204 7.05 -8.39 0.37
C PHE A 204 8.08 -8.70 1.44
N LEU A 205 8.23 -7.79 2.40
CA LEU A 205 9.19 -7.91 3.51
C LEU A 205 8.47 -7.75 4.86
N ASP A 206 9.08 -8.29 5.91
CA ASP A 206 8.64 -8.07 7.29
C ASP A 206 8.97 -6.63 7.74
N GLY A 207 7.96 -5.82 7.99
CA GLY A 207 8.14 -4.46 8.47
C GLY A 207 8.72 -4.34 9.88
N ARG A 208 8.80 -5.46 10.63
CA ARG A 208 9.44 -5.51 11.96
C ARG A 208 10.96 -5.71 11.86
N GLU A 209 11.46 -6.05 10.68
CA GLU A 209 12.87 -6.31 10.39
C GLU A 209 13.37 -5.33 9.29
N PRO A 210 13.46 -4.01 9.62
CA PRO A 210 13.72 -2.97 8.61
C PRO A 210 15.10 -3.09 7.94
N GLU A 211 16.06 -3.77 8.57
CA GLU A 211 17.37 -4.08 8.00
C GLU A 211 17.30 -4.92 6.73
N ARG A 212 16.22 -5.67 6.52
CA ARG A 212 16.01 -6.44 5.28
C ARG A 212 15.89 -5.56 4.04
N ILE A 213 15.46 -4.29 4.20
CA ILE A 213 15.46 -3.31 3.11
C ILE A 213 16.90 -2.99 2.71
N LEU A 214 17.78 -2.79 3.67
CA LEU A 214 19.20 -2.52 3.42
C LEU A 214 19.86 -3.72 2.74
N ASP A 215 19.65 -4.93 3.28
CA ASP A 215 20.15 -6.16 2.65
C ASP A 215 19.71 -6.29 1.21
N LEU A 216 18.44 -5.98 0.90
CA LEU A 216 17.91 -6.01 -0.46
C LEU A 216 18.63 -5.02 -1.36
N LEU A 217 18.80 -3.78 -0.91
CA LEU A 217 19.41 -2.72 -1.71
C LEU A 217 20.92 -2.91 -1.93
N GLU A 218 21.61 -3.45 -0.94
CA GLU A 218 23.07 -3.69 -1.00
C GLU A 218 23.43 -4.99 -1.74
N ASN A 219 22.65 -6.05 -1.54
CA ASN A 219 22.97 -7.41 -1.99
C ASN A 219 22.04 -7.93 -3.10
N GLY A 220 20.99 -7.18 -3.47
CA GLY A 220 19.97 -7.58 -4.44
C GLY A 220 19.06 -8.73 -3.98
N LYS A 221 19.14 -9.15 -2.71
CA LYS A 221 18.38 -10.25 -2.12
C LYS A 221 18.27 -10.09 -0.62
N THR A 222 17.18 -10.61 -0.04
CA THR A 222 16.96 -10.66 1.41
C THR A 222 15.93 -11.74 1.74
N ILE A 223 15.60 -11.91 3.02
CA ILE A 223 14.50 -12.79 3.46
C ILE A 223 13.18 -12.07 3.19
N GLY A 224 12.40 -12.60 2.27
CA GLY A 224 11.12 -12.03 1.85
C GLY A 224 10.53 -12.81 0.68
N THR A 225 9.53 -12.23 0.04
CA THR A 225 8.95 -12.77 -1.21
C THR A 225 9.21 -11.80 -2.35
N LYS A 226 9.94 -12.23 -3.36
CA LYS A 226 10.07 -11.51 -4.63
C LYS A 226 8.83 -11.78 -5.48
N ILE A 227 8.27 -10.73 -6.07
CA ILE A 227 7.21 -10.86 -7.08
C ILE A 227 7.85 -10.80 -8.45
N GLU A 228 7.61 -11.82 -9.25
CA GLU A 228 8.11 -11.90 -10.61
C GLU A 228 6.96 -11.77 -11.60
N ASN A 229 7.24 -11.08 -12.71
CA ASN A 229 6.31 -11.02 -13.83
C ASN A 229 6.22 -12.43 -14.45
N SER A 230 5.00 -12.86 -14.73
CA SER A 230 4.76 -14.07 -15.53
C SER A 230 4.78 -13.62 -16.99
N GLU A 231 5.80 -13.96 -17.73
CA GLU A 231 5.81 -13.87 -19.19
C GLU A 231 4.66 -14.70 -19.79
#